data_dc1b87c26d4a0a494707d409f2acc9b3
#
_entry.id   dc1b87c26d4a0a494707d409f2acc9b3
#
_cell.length_a   1.000
_cell.length_b   1.000
_cell.length_c   1.000
_cell.angle_alpha   90.00
_cell.angle_beta   90.00
_cell.angle_gamma   90.00
#
_symmetry.space_group_name_H-M   'P 1'
#
loop_
_entity.id
_entity.type
_entity.pdbx_description
1 polymer ?
#
loop_
_entity_poly.entity_id
_entity_poly.type
_entity_poly.pdbx_seq_one_letter_code
_entity_poly.pdbx_strand_id
1 'polypeptide(L)'
;MKVNLAPIVLFVYNRPDHTQQTLEALFNNELASQSILYVFADGPKENATIEDVNKINQTRSIVKNKEWCKAVIVVEKEENEGLANSIIAGVTKIINHFGKIIVLEDDIVTGKGFLKYMNEALNLYEDDERVISIHGYNYPIKFNGSNETYFLKGADCWGWATWSRGWSLFELDAESLYNQIGEKNLNYTFDFDGAYPYTAMLKNQMEKKVDSWAIRWYASAFLKNKYTLYPRVSLVKNIGLDGSGTHGKSNGILFPSLVDYCRVKRIPVVHNKKAVKLIKKLYVTDQKKHFLNTIRSGFGSYNRYAVKLLPPLLLSGLRYILKRPVNNVVENLMWEGNFESWDEAKSFTRGYDQQVILEKVHSSLLKVKNGEAVYERDSVLFDKIQYSWPQLACLQNIALENNNTLHVIDLGGSLGSSYFQNRHFFNSLDSFKWTVVEQKHFVDAGKRDFEDASLQFEYSVEDALKKNRFHCLLLSNVLQYLPEPFTWISKFCSYNFDYVILDHTGLTSEQNNILTVQNVPVEIYDASYPCWFFNESEILKPFLQKYYLVADFNDSFTNPIKLNGADGYWKGFYLKKK
;
A
#
# COMPACT_ATOMS: atom_id res chain seq x y z
N MET A 1 42.24 -2.58 24.31
CA MET A 1 41.43 -3.84 24.37
C MET A 1 40.92 -4.12 22.99
N LYS A 2 41.15 -5.31 22.40
CA LYS A 2 40.48 -5.71 21.14
C LYS A 2 38.98 -5.79 21.44
N VAL A 3 38.21 -4.93 20.80
CA VAL A 3 36.74 -5.00 20.88
C VAL A 3 36.33 -6.33 20.24
N ASN A 4 35.79 -7.25 21.02
CA ASN A 4 35.30 -8.52 20.50
C ASN A 4 33.93 -8.25 19.85
N LEU A 5 33.93 -8.06 18.51
CA LEU A 5 32.71 -7.80 17.75
C LEU A 5 31.81 -9.04 17.71
N ALA A 6 30.52 -8.83 17.82
CA ALA A 6 29.53 -9.89 17.61
C ALA A 6 29.57 -10.36 16.17
N PRO A 7 29.52 -11.68 15.88
CA PRO A 7 29.35 -12.19 14.53
C PRO A 7 27.99 -11.75 13.98
N ILE A 8 27.96 -11.56 12.67
CA ILE A 8 26.75 -11.24 11.92
C ILE A 8 26.23 -12.55 11.33
N VAL A 9 24.94 -12.78 11.43
CA VAL A 9 24.26 -13.88 10.75
C VAL A 9 23.23 -13.30 9.78
N LEU A 10 23.29 -13.72 8.54
CA LEU A 10 22.38 -13.37 7.46
C LEU A 10 21.66 -14.63 6.96
N PHE A 11 20.34 -14.57 6.90
CA PHE A 11 19.51 -15.64 6.34
C PHE A 11 19.04 -15.23 4.94
N VAL A 12 19.26 -16.12 3.94
CA VAL A 12 18.93 -15.88 2.53
C VAL A 12 18.25 -17.10 1.92
N TYR A 13 17.42 -16.89 0.89
CA TYR A 13 16.75 -17.99 0.18
C TYR A 13 16.76 -17.76 -1.34
N ASN A 14 15.71 -17.17 -1.93
CA ASN A 14 15.48 -17.05 -3.37
C ASN A 14 15.19 -15.61 -3.83
N ARG A 15 15.73 -14.60 -3.12
CA ARG A 15 15.55 -13.18 -3.43
C ARG A 15 16.90 -12.50 -3.75
N PRO A 16 17.46 -12.71 -4.97
CA PRO A 16 18.79 -12.23 -5.33
C PRO A 16 18.93 -10.70 -5.20
N ASP A 17 17.95 -9.92 -5.67
CA ASP A 17 18.02 -8.45 -5.66
C ASP A 17 17.97 -7.88 -4.23
N HIS A 18 17.17 -8.47 -3.34
CA HIS A 18 17.11 -8.09 -1.94
C HIS A 18 18.43 -8.44 -1.24
N THR A 19 18.92 -9.65 -1.44
CA THR A 19 20.20 -10.11 -0.89
C THR A 19 21.36 -9.22 -1.33
N GLN A 20 21.41 -8.80 -2.60
CA GLN A 20 22.43 -7.89 -3.13
C GLN A 20 22.38 -6.55 -2.38
N GLN A 21 21.19 -5.93 -2.27
CA GLN A 21 21.03 -4.66 -1.60
C GLN A 21 21.40 -4.73 -0.10
N THR A 22 21.01 -5.80 0.58
CA THR A 22 21.34 -6.03 2.00
C THR A 22 22.83 -6.20 2.19
N LEU A 23 23.50 -6.99 1.36
CA LEU A 23 24.95 -7.18 1.44
C LEU A 23 25.75 -5.92 1.09
N GLU A 24 25.32 -5.14 0.11
CA GLU A 24 25.95 -3.85 -0.22
C GLU A 24 25.82 -2.84 0.93
N ALA A 25 24.64 -2.76 1.54
CA ALA A 25 24.44 -1.92 2.71
C ALA A 25 25.31 -2.36 3.89
N LEU A 26 25.41 -3.67 4.13
CA LEU A 26 26.27 -4.24 5.17
C LEU A 26 27.75 -3.97 4.88
N PHE A 27 28.22 -4.14 3.66
CA PHE A 27 29.60 -3.88 3.25
C PHE A 27 30.02 -2.43 3.52
N ASN A 28 29.08 -1.48 3.39
CA ASN A 28 29.31 -0.06 3.65
C ASN A 28 29.25 0.32 5.13
N ASN A 29 29.06 -0.64 6.04
CA ASN A 29 29.09 -0.37 7.48
C ASN A 29 30.50 -0.16 8.02
N GLU A 30 30.65 0.74 9.00
CA GLU A 30 31.94 1.11 9.60
C GLU A 30 32.74 -0.09 10.12
N LEU A 31 32.11 -1.12 10.64
CA LEU A 31 32.80 -2.30 11.23
C LEU A 31 32.72 -3.54 10.32
N ALA A 32 32.21 -3.44 9.10
CA ALA A 32 32.09 -4.59 8.19
C ALA A 32 33.43 -5.30 7.96
N SER A 33 34.50 -4.54 7.64
CA SER A 33 35.85 -5.06 7.38
C SER A 33 36.53 -5.70 8.62
N GLN A 34 35.94 -5.62 9.80
CA GLN A 34 36.41 -6.21 11.03
C GLN A 34 35.51 -7.34 11.53
N SER A 35 34.31 -7.47 10.99
CA SER A 35 33.27 -8.42 11.42
C SER A 35 33.36 -9.74 10.67
N ILE A 36 32.87 -10.81 11.29
CA ILE A 36 32.68 -12.12 10.65
C ILE A 36 31.19 -12.24 10.27
N LEU A 37 30.92 -12.62 9.01
CA LEU A 37 29.59 -12.83 8.48
C LEU A 37 29.37 -14.34 8.26
N TYR A 38 28.34 -14.89 8.88
CA TYR A 38 27.79 -16.20 8.60
C TYR A 38 26.55 -16.02 7.72
N VAL A 39 26.49 -16.71 6.58
CA VAL A 39 25.32 -16.70 5.71
C VAL A 39 24.71 -18.10 5.69
N PHE A 40 23.48 -18.21 6.13
CA PHE A 40 22.68 -19.44 6.02
C PHE A 40 21.81 -19.30 4.76
N ALA A 41 22.16 -20.08 3.73
CA ALA A 41 21.45 -20.12 2.44
C ALA A 41 20.60 -21.39 2.39
N ASP A 42 19.28 -21.22 2.49
CA ASP A 42 18.34 -22.33 2.48
C ASP A 42 18.30 -23.04 1.11
N GLY A 43 17.87 -24.29 1.09
CA GLY A 43 17.78 -25.13 -0.09
C GLY A 43 16.46 -24.99 -0.85
N PRO A 44 16.34 -25.59 -2.05
CA PRO A 44 15.09 -25.61 -2.81
C PRO A 44 14.03 -26.44 -2.10
N LYS A 45 12.76 -26.02 -2.24
CA LYS A 45 11.62 -26.85 -1.83
C LYS A 45 11.51 -28.07 -2.73
N GLU A 46 10.90 -29.15 -2.24
CA GLU A 46 10.71 -30.41 -2.99
C GLU A 46 10.05 -30.17 -4.38
N ASN A 47 9.13 -29.21 -4.44
CA ASN A 47 8.40 -28.86 -5.66
C ASN A 47 8.84 -27.51 -6.26
N ALA A 48 10.11 -27.11 -6.03
CA ALA A 48 10.64 -25.85 -6.55
C ALA A 48 10.65 -25.86 -8.09
N THR A 49 10.24 -24.75 -8.67
CA THR A 49 10.32 -24.54 -10.12
C THR A 49 11.77 -24.33 -10.57
N ILE A 50 12.05 -24.47 -11.87
CA ILE A 50 13.36 -24.14 -12.44
C ILE A 50 13.72 -22.67 -12.15
N GLU A 51 12.73 -21.77 -12.17
CA GLU A 51 12.93 -20.36 -11.85
C GLU A 51 13.33 -20.17 -10.39
N ASP A 52 12.68 -20.86 -9.44
CA ASP A 52 13.05 -20.81 -8.03
C ASP A 52 14.49 -21.30 -7.81
N VAL A 53 14.85 -22.42 -8.41
CA VAL A 53 16.22 -22.97 -8.34
C VAL A 53 17.24 -21.99 -8.92
N ASN A 54 16.93 -21.33 -10.04
CA ASN A 54 17.78 -20.31 -10.62
C ASN A 54 17.96 -19.11 -9.67
N LYS A 55 16.90 -18.61 -9.03
CA LYS A 55 16.96 -17.53 -8.05
C LYS A 55 17.79 -17.92 -6.82
N ILE A 56 17.65 -19.15 -6.31
CA ILE A 56 18.47 -19.68 -5.21
C ILE A 56 19.96 -19.68 -5.62
N ASN A 57 20.28 -20.19 -6.80
CA ASN A 57 21.65 -20.23 -7.28
C ASN A 57 22.24 -18.83 -7.49
N GLN A 58 21.46 -17.88 -8.03
CA GLN A 58 21.85 -16.47 -8.13
C GLN A 58 22.11 -15.86 -6.75
N THR A 59 21.22 -16.08 -5.78
CA THR A 59 21.40 -15.61 -4.39
C THR A 59 22.70 -16.15 -3.79
N ARG A 60 22.97 -17.45 -3.92
CA ARG A 60 24.21 -18.08 -3.45
C ARG A 60 25.45 -17.54 -4.17
N SER A 61 25.36 -17.26 -5.47
CA SER A 61 26.44 -16.65 -6.24
C SER A 61 26.75 -15.23 -5.74
N ILE A 62 25.72 -14.41 -5.48
CA ILE A 62 25.87 -13.07 -4.94
C ILE A 62 26.61 -13.11 -3.58
N VAL A 63 26.22 -14.01 -2.69
CA VAL A 63 26.87 -14.17 -1.39
C VAL A 63 28.37 -14.46 -1.52
N LYS A 64 28.77 -15.24 -2.53
CA LYS A 64 30.16 -15.71 -2.73
C LYS A 64 31.01 -14.78 -3.60
N ASN A 65 30.43 -13.81 -4.30
CA ASN A 65 31.15 -13.05 -5.33
C ASN A 65 32.09 -11.98 -4.78
N LYS A 66 32.02 -11.69 -3.47
CA LYS A 66 32.79 -10.61 -2.84
C LYS A 66 33.06 -10.91 -1.36
N GLU A 67 34.14 -10.38 -0.84
CA GLU A 67 34.42 -10.34 0.62
C GLU A 67 33.60 -9.22 1.28
N TRP A 68 32.34 -9.53 1.62
CA TRP A 68 31.39 -8.58 2.20
C TRP A 68 31.81 -8.09 3.61
N CYS A 69 32.58 -8.91 4.32
CA CYS A 69 33.10 -8.65 5.66
C CYS A 69 34.54 -9.19 5.76
N LYS A 70 35.19 -9.06 6.92
CA LYS A 70 36.51 -9.62 7.18
C LYS A 70 36.64 -11.11 6.83
N ALA A 71 35.58 -11.85 7.08
CA ALA A 71 35.43 -13.24 6.68
C ALA A 71 33.95 -13.51 6.39
N VAL A 72 33.67 -14.30 5.37
CA VAL A 72 32.32 -14.75 4.99
C VAL A 72 32.28 -16.27 5.03
N ILE A 73 31.43 -16.83 5.86
CA ILE A 73 31.26 -18.27 6.05
C ILE A 73 29.85 -18.62 5.58
N VAL A 74 29.75 -19.35 4.46
CA VAL A 74 28.47 -19.71 3.84
C VAL A 74 28.11 -21.14 4.25
N VAL A 75 26.91 -21.30 4.76
CA VAL A 75 26.30 -22.59 5.10
C VAL A 75 25.11 -22.81 4.15
N GLU A 76 25.35 -23.62 3.12
CA GLU A 76 24.31 -23.97 2.15
C GLU A 76 23.60 -25.24 2.57
N LYS A 77 22.27 -25.22 2.46
CA LYS A 77 21.41 -26.39 2.69
C LYS A 77 21.06 -27.04 1.36
N GLU A 78 21.00 -28.37 1.34
CA GLU A 78 20.58 -29.14 0.17
C GLU A 78 19.08 -29.05 -0.04
N GLU A 79 18.30 -29.05 1.05
CA GLU A 79 16.84 -28.99 1.07
C GLU A 79 16.35 -27.75 1.81
N ASN A 80 15.09 -27.37 1.58
CA ASN A 80 14.45 -26.24 2.25
C ASN A 80 14.01 -26.61 3.67
N GLU A 81 14.63 -26.00 4.67
CA GLU A 81 14.25 -26.17 6.09
C GLU A 81 13.14 -25.18 6.52
N GLY A 82 12.86 -24.18 5.71
CA GLY A 82 11.95 -23.07 6.01
C GLY A 82 12.57 -22.01 6.92
N LEU A 83 12.06 -20.79 6.80
CA LEU A 83 12.63 -19.60 7.45
C LEU A 83 12.75 -19.76 8.97
N ALA A 84 11.69 -20.20 9.64
CA ALA A 84 11.69 -20.29 11.10
C ALA A 84 12.72 -21.30 11.62
N ASN A 85 12.80 -22.48 11.03
CA ASN A 85 13.79 -23.49 11.41
C ASN A 85 15.21 -23.03 11.12
N SER A 86 15.46 -22.45 9.95
CA SER A 86 16.76 -21.91 9.57
C SER A 86 17.25 -20.84 10.56
N ILE A 87 16.36 -19.90 10.95
CA ILE A 87 16.70 -18.87 11.94
C ILE A 87 16.97 -19.47 13.31
N ILE A 88 16.08 -20.32 13.83
CA ILE A 88 16.22 -20.94 15.15
C ILE A 88 17.53 -21.74 15.22
N ALA A 89 17.79 -22.61 14.25
CA ALA A 89 18.99 -23.43 14.22
C ALA A 89 20.27 -22.59 14.04
N GLY A 90 20.26 -21.66 13.08
CA GLY A 90 21.41 -20.80 12.77
C GLY A 90 21.78 -19.88 13.93
N VAL A 91 20.81 -19.20 14.53
CA VAL A 91 21.03 -18.33 15.71
C VAL A 91 21.56 -19.18 16.86
N THR A 92 20.91 -20.31 17.17
CA THR A 92 21.33 -21.19 18.27
C THR A 92 22.78 -21.70 18.10
N LYS A 93 23.13 -22.12 16.88
CA LYS A 93 24.47 -22.60 16.54
C LYS A 93 25.54 -21.52 16.79
N ILE A 94 25.32 -20.33 16.27
CA ILE A 94 26.34 -19.26 16.33
C ILE A 94 26.40 -18.61 17.71
N ILE A 95 25.27 -18.38 18.37
CA ILE A 95 25.26 -17.75 19.69
C ILE A 95 25.86 -18.61 20.78
N ASN A 96 25.72 -19.93 20.70
CA ASN A 96 26.35 -20.89 21.63
C ASN A 96 27.87 -20.89 21.49
N HIS A 97 28.40 -20.54 20.32
CA HIS A 97 29.87 -20.45 20.11
C HIS A 97 30.45 -19.09 20.51
N PHE A 98 29.74 -18.00 20.24
CA PHE A 98 30.25 -16.64 20.39
C PHE A 98 29.67 -15.86 21.58
N GLY A 99 28.63 -16.35 22.22
CA GLY A 99 27.97 -15.72 23.36
C GLY A 99 27.05 -14.54 23.01
N LYS A 100 27.23 -13.91 21.84
CA LYS A 100 26.42 -12.82 21.33
C LYS A 100 26.36 -12.84 19.79
N ILE A 101 25.36 -12.20 19.19
CA ILE A 101 25.08 -12.28 17.75
C ILE A 101 24.34 -11.04 17.25
N ILE A 102 24.56 -10.68 15.99
CA ILE A 102 23.74 -9.73 15.22
C ILE A 102 23.05 -10.51 14.10
N VAL A 103 21.74 -10.33 13.92
CA VAL A 103 20.91 -11.10 12.99
C VAL A 103 20.25 -10.19 11.95
N LEU A 104 20.36 -10.60 10.68
CA LEU A 104 19.76 -9.95 9.52
C LEU A 104 19.02 -10.99 8.67
N GLU A 105 18.00 -10.55 7.97
CA GLU A 105 17.33 -11.27 6.88
C GLU A 105 17.68 -10.61 5.54
N ASP A 106 17.46 -11.29 4.42
CA ASP A 106 17.89 -10.85 3.08
C ASP A 106 17.21 -9.56 2.59
N ASP A 107 16.20 -9.06 3.30
CA ASP A 107 15.47 -7.83 3.01
C ASP A 107 15.72 -6.68 4.00
N ILE A 108 16.76 -6.77 4.83
CA ILE A 108 17.07 -5.76 5.85
C ILE A 108 18.28 -4.91 5.42
N VAL A 109 18.00 -3.79 4.79
CA VAL A 109 19.01 -2.80 4.38
C VAL A 109 19.42 -1.94 5.58
N THR A 110 20.73 -1.83 5.84
CA THR A 110 21.29 -1.18 7.03
C THR A 110 21.91 0.19 6.74
N GLY A 111 21.79 1.14 7.68
CA GLY A 111 22.57 2.39 7.67
C GLY A 111 24.03 2.14 8.05
N LYS A 112 24.96 3.04 7.68
CA LYS A 112 26.42 2.86 7.85
C LYS A 112 26.90 2.60 9.28
N GLY A 113 26.23 3.14 10.27
CA GLY A 113 26.56 2.97 11.68
C GLY A 113 25.82 1.83 12.38
N PHE A 114 25.06 0.99 11.66
CA PHE A 114 24.27 -0.10 12.25
C PHE A 114 25.14 -1.07 13.08
N LEU A 115 26.22 -1.59 12.51
CA LEU A 115 27.10 -2.54 13.22
C LEU A 115 27.76 -1.91 14.45
N LYS A 116 28.12 -0.64 14.38
CA LYS A 116 28.67 0.10 15.51
C LYS A 116 27.63 0.23 16.63
N TYR A 117 26.42 0.68 16.29
CA TYR A 117 25.30 0.76 17.23
C TYR A 117 25.03 -0.58 17.93
N MET A 118 24.93 -1.67 17.16
CA MET A 118 24.69 -3.01 17.70
C MET A 118 25.76 -3.43 18.68
N ASN A 119 27.03 -3.30 18.32
CA ASN A 119 28.16 -3.71 19.18
C ASN A 119 28.30 -2.82 20.42
N GLU A 120 28.13 -1.50 20.29
CA GLU A 120 28.15 -0.59 21.45
C GLU A 120 27.00 -0.91 22.41
N ALA A 121 25.81 -1.17 21.92
CA ALA A 121 24.65 -1.52 22.75
C ALA A 121 24.81 -2.90 23.41
N LEU A 122 25.27 -3.91 22.64
CA LEU A 122 25.57 -5.23 23.19
C LEU A 122 26.60 -5.15 24.35
N ASN A 123 27.67 -4.39 24.19
CA ASN A 123 28.67 -4.22 25.24
C ASN A 123 28.14 -3.42 26.44
N LEU A 124 27.31 -2.39 26.20
CA LEU A 124 26.80 -1.52 27.25
C LEU A 124 25.80 -2.21 28.19
N TYR A 125 25.01 -3.16 27.65
CA TYR A 125 23.96 -3.87 28.37
C TYR A 125 24.26 -5.36 28.57
N GLU A 126 25.53 -5.80 28.42
CA GLU A 126 25.96 -7.20 28.54
C GLU A 126 25.51 -7.85 29.85
N ASP A 127 25.68 -7.13 30.98
CA ASP A 127 25.35 -7.61 32.31
C ASP A 127 23.93 -7.25 32.81
N ASP A 128 23.13 -6.55 32.00
CA ASP A 128 21.80 -6.16 32.44
C ASP A 128 20.76 -7.21 32.02
N GLU A 129 20.45 -8.09 32.93
CA GLU A 129 19.51 -9.20 32.77
C GLU A 129 18.08 -8.78 32.29
N ARG A 130 17.72 -7.52 32.50
CA ARG A 130 16.41 -6.99 32.05
C ARG A 130 16.37 -6.79 30.53
N VAL A 131 17.55 -6.57 29.91
CA VAL A 131 17.66 -6.34 28.48
C VAL A 131 17.88 -7.67 27.76
N ILE A 132 16.95 -8.05 26.89
CA ILE A 132 17.01 -9.34 26.17
C ILE A 132 17.59 -9.17 24.76
N SER A 133 17.37 -8.04 24.11
CA SER A 133 17.84 -7.78 22.74
C SER A 133 18.04 -6.31 22.45
N ILE A 134 18.73 -6.04 21.34
CA ILE A 134 18.93 -4.73 20.75
C ILE A 134 18.27 -4.76 19.37
N HIS A 135 17.55 -3.71 18.99
CA HIS A 135 16.83 -3.63 17.71
C HIS A 135 17.37 -2.48 16.85
N GLY A 136 17.46 -2.68 15.55
CA GLY A 136 17.94 -1.66 14.60
C GLY A 136 16.80 -0.82 14.01
N TYR A 137 15.60 -1.37 13.97
CA TYR A 137 14.42 -0.70 13.46
C TYR A 137 13.81 0.25 14.50
N ASN A 138 13.21 1.34 14.03
CA ASN A 138 12.29 2.15 14.81
C ASN A 138 10.98 2.37 14.04
N TYR A 139 9.87 2.31 14.74
CA TYR A 139 8.59 2.75 14.23
C TYR A 139 8.66 4.21 13.76
N PRO A 140 7.94 4.63 12.69
CA PRO A 140 7.94 6.01 12.20
C PRO A 140 7.18 6.94 13.16
N ILE A 141 7.67 7.04 14.39
CA ILE A 141 7.16 7.89 15.47
C ILE A 141 8.15 8.99 15.81
N LYS A 142 7.63 10.17 16.16
CA LYS A 142 8.45 11.28 16.61
C LYS A 142 8.07 11.65 18.04
N PHE A 143 9.04 11.67 18.93
CA PHE A 143 8.87 12.17 20.30
C PHE A 143 10.12 12.90 20.79
N ASN A 144 9.94 13.96 21.56
CA ASN A 144 11.01 14.78 22.07
C ASN A 144 11.71 14.10 23.26
N GLY A 145 13.03 14.24 23.36
CA GLY A 145 13.87 13.73 24.45
C GLY A 145 15.35 13.87 24.08
N SER A 146 16.21 13.88 25.08
CA SER A 146 17.67 14.01 24.92
C SER A 146 18.37 12.71 24.56
N ASN A 147 17.74 11.56 24.80
CA ASN A 147 18.32 10.24 24.51
C ASN A 147 17.94 9.80 23.09
N GLU A 148 18.89 9.21 22.39
CA GLU A 148 18.71 8.67 21.03
C GLU A 148 18.17 7.23 21.04
N THR A 149 17.98 6.63 22.23
CA THR A 149 17.47 5.27 22.41
C THR A 149 16.37 5.23 23.46
N TYR A 150 15.58 4.15 23.47
CA TYR A 150 14.54 3.88 24.47
C TYR A 150 14.25 2.38 24.57
N PHE A 151 13.51 1.96 25.61
CA PHE A 151 13.17 0.56 25.81
C PHE A 151 11.68 0.29 25.59
N LEU A 152 11.38 -0.83 24.92
CA LEU A 152 10.07 -1.45 24.89
C LEU A 152 10.12 -2.84 25.50
N LYS A 153 9.01 -3.29 26.06
CA LYS A 153 8.82 -4.65 26.55
C LYS A 153 8.60 -5.61 25.38
N GLY A 154 9.20 -6.80 25.45
CA GLY A 154 9.15 -7.79 24.38
C GLY A 154 10.42 -7.77 23.52
N ALA A 155 10.39 -8.45 22.38
CA ALA A 155 11.47 -8.52 21.40
C ALA A 155 10.92 -8.30 19.98
N ASP A 156 11.80 -7.99 19.03
CA ASP A 156 11.44 -7.72 17.64
C ASP A 156 12.48 -8.36 16.70
N CYS A 157 12.26 -8.35 15.37
CA CYS A 157 12.98 -9.20 14.43
C CYS A 157 13.68 -8.49 13.26
N TRP A 158 13.48 -7.19 13.04
CA TRP A 158 14.07 -6.48 11.89
C TRP A 158 15.43 -5.88 12.20
N GLY A 159 16.51 -6.66 11.91
CA GLY A 159 17.87 -6.26 12.22
C GLY A 159 18.08 -6.12 13.72
N TRP A 160 18.41 -7.21 14.37
CA TRP A 160 18.46 -7.31 15.83
C TRP A 160 19.73 -7.98 16.34
N ALA A 161 19.98 -7.85 17.62
CA ALA A 161 21.11 -8.50 18.28
C ALA A 161 20.70 -9.00 19.66
N THR A 162 21.37 -10.06 20.14
CA THR A 162 21.12 -10.64 21.46
C THR A 162 22.36 -11.38 22.00
N TRP A 163 22.24 -11.88 23.21
CA TRP A 163 23.24 -12.70 23.93
C TRP A 163 22.69 -14.12 24.16
N SER A 164 23.60 -15.08 24.49
CA SER A 164 23.21 -16.45 24.86
C SER A 164 22.17 -16.45 25.98
N ARG A 165 22.37 -15.59 27.02
CA ARG A 165 21.40 -15.43 28.11
C ARG A 165 20.01 -14.96 27.68
N GLY A 166 19.95 -14.15 26.63
CA GLY A 166 18.67 -13.69 26.05
C GLY A 166 18.01 -14.79 25.22
N TRP A 167 18.78 -15.40 24.30
CA TRP A 167 18.26 -16.44 23.42
C TRP A 167 17.85 -17.71 24.17
N SER A 168 18.47 -18.05 25.31
CA SER A 168 18.07 -19.17 26.16
C SER A 168 16.64 -19.04 26.72
N LEU A 169 16.05 -17.85 26.67
CA LEU A 169 14.65 -17.62 27.08
C LEU A 169 13.65 -17.85 25.94
N PHE A 170 14.12 -18.13 24.73
CA PHE A 170 13.25 -18.40 23.57
C PHE A 170 12.51 -19.73 23.79
N GLU A 171 11.17 -19.66 23.77
CA GLU A 171 10.29 -20.82 23.92
C GLU A 171 9.72 -21.21 22.55
N LEU A 172 9.88 -22.49 22.22
CA LEU A 172 9.41 -23.07 20.94
C LEU A 172 7.91 -23.38 20.95
N ASP A 173 7.38 -23.73 22.12
CA ASP A 173 6.00 -24.16 22.28
C ASP A 173 5.03 -22.97 22.28
N ALA A 174 4.42 -22.73 21.11
CA ALA A 174 3.45 -21.65 20.93
C ALA A 174 2.17 -21.86 21.75
N GLU A 175 1.77 -23.10 22.05
CA GLU A 175 0.60 -23.42 22.87
C GLU A 175 0.85 -23.01 24.33
N SER A 176 2.01 -23.38 24.88
CA SER A 176 2.45 -22.95 26.20
C SER A 176 2.49 -21.42 26.31
N LEU A 177 3.07 -20.72 25.33
CA LEU A 177 3.11 -19.26 25.29
C LEU A 177 1.71 -18.63 25.25
N TYR A 178 0.82 -19.15 24.41
CA TYR A 178 -0.56 -18.65 24.26
C TYR A 178 -1.36 -18.81 25.55
N ASN A 179 -1.29 -19.99 26.16
CA ASN A 179 -2.00 -20.30 27.42
C ASN A 179 -1.50 -19.41 28.56
N GLN A 180 -0.18 -19.23 28.72
CA GLN A 180 0.38 -18.35 29.76
C GLN A 180 -0.05 -16.89 29.60
N ILE A 181 -0.19 -16.37 28.36
CA ILE A 181 -0.70 -15.01 28.12
C ILE A 181 -2.16 -14.91 28.56
N GLY A 182 -2.99 -15.90 28.23
CA GLY A 182 -4.40 -15.95 28.62
C GLY A 182 -4.60 -16.06 30.13
N GLU A 183 -3.95 -17.03 30.79
CA GLU A 183 -4.04 -17.26 32.24
C GLU A 183 -3.62 -16.04 33.06
N LYS A 184 -2.62 -15.29 32.59
CA LYS A 184 -2.17 -14.06 33.25
C LYS A 184 -2.94 -12.82 32.85
N ASN A 185 -4.00 -12.95 32.04
CA ASN A 185 -4.81 -11.85 31.49
C ASN A 185 -3.98 -10.75 30.81
N LEU A 186 -2.94 -11.14 30.06
CA LEU A 186 -1.98 -10.21 29.44
C LEU A 186 -2.33 -9.86 27.99
N ASN A 187 -3.36 -10.44 27.40
CA ASN A 187 -3.72 -10.28 25.98
C ASN A 187 -3.73 -8.80 25.54
N TYR A 188 -4.41 -7.95 26.29
CA TYR A 188 -4.53 -6.53 25.95
C TYR A 188 -3.18 -5.82 25.88
N THR A 189 -2.29 -6.04 26.86
CA THR A 189 -0.96 -5.41 26.89
C THR A 189 0.02 -6.06 25.92
N PHE A 190 -0.13 -7.37 25.66
CA PHE A 190 0.60 -8.10 24.65
C PHE A 190 0.26 -7.59 23.24
N ASP A 191 -0.99 -7.21 23.02
CA ASP A 191 -1.50 -6.63 21.78
C ASP A 191 -1.23 -5.09 21.66
N PHE A 192 -0.18 -4.59 22.31
CA PHE A 192 0.13 -3.15 22.34
C PHE A 192 -1.07 -2.30 22.79
N ASP A 193 -1.63 -2.64 23.95
CA ASP A 193 -2.89 -2.08 24.48
C ASP A 193 -4.05 -2.20 23.50
N GLY A 194 -4.18 -3.35 22.83
CA GLY A 194 -5.22 -3.67 21.86
C GLY A 194 -5.03 -3.00 20.49
N ALA A 195 -3.83 -2.47 20.18
CA ALA A 195 -3.57 -1.78 18.93
C ALA A 195 -3.10 -2.69 17.79
N TYR A 196 -2.51 -3.86 18.11
CA TYR A 196 -2.02 -4.80 17.10
C TYR A 196 -2.29 -6.26 17.53
N PRO A 197 -2.79 -7.14 16.66
CA PRO A 197 -3.34 -8.45 17.04
C PRO A 197 -2.26 -9.53 17.25
N TYR A 198 -1.27 -9.29 18.12
CA TYR A 198 -0.21 -10.27 18.41
C TYR A 198 -0.74 -11.56 19.04
N THR A 199 -1.80 -11.47 19.87
CA THR A 199 -2.47 -12.66 20.42
C THR A 199 -3.05 -13.54 19.31
N ALA A 200 -3.67 -12.94 18.29
CA ALA A 200 -4.19 -13.68 17.13
C ALA A 200 -3.05 -14.29 16.28
N MET A 201 -1.92 -13.58 16.13
CA MET A 201 -0.75 -14.12 15.43
C MET A 201 -0.18 -15.33 16.18
N LEU A 202 -0.07 -15.27 17.51
CA LEU A 202 0.41 -16.38 18.32
C LEU A 202 -0.56 -17.57 18.27
N LYS A 203 -1.88 -17.31 18.24
CA LYS A 203 -2.90 -18.33 18.03
C LYS A 203 -2.76 -19.02 16.68
N ASN A 204 -2.54 -18.26 15.61
CA ASN A 204 -2.30 -18.84 14.27
C ASN A 204 -1.03 -19.71 14.24
N GLN A 205 0.02 -19.32 14.97
CA GLN A 205 1.22 -20.13 15.14
C GLN A 205 0.93 -21.43 15.90
N MET A 206 0.18 -21.37 17.01
CA MET A 206 -0.26 -22.54 17.78
C MET A 206 -1.09 -23.50 16.91
N GLU A 207 -1.99 -22.97 16.10
CA GLU A 207 -2.84 -23.73 15.17
C GLU A 207 -2.10 -24.20 13.90
N LYS A 208 -0.80 -23.96 13.79
CA LYS A 208 0.07 -24.27 12.63
C LYS A 208 -0.41 -23.69 11.29
N LYS A 209 -1.17 -22.59 11.34
CA LYS A 209 -1.60 -21.85 10.15
C LYS A 209 -0.49 -20.99 9.56
N VAL A 210 0.50 -20.66 10.36
CA VAL A 210 1.71 -19.92 10.00
C VAL A 210 2.91 -20.55 10.70
N ASP A 211 4.12 -20.32 10.18
CA ASP A 211 5.37 -20.68 10.85
C ASP A 211 6.19 -19.40 11.13
N SER A 212 5.92 -18.80 12.28
CA SER A 212 6.53 -17.53 12.70
C SER A 212 7.38 -17.71 13.95
N TRP A 213 8.70 -17.69 13.78
CA TRP A 213 9.63 -17.65 14.89
C TRP A 213 9.53 -16.31 15.68
N ALA A 214 9.27 -15.22 14.98
CA ALA A 214 9.26 -13.87 15.54
C ALA A 214 8.18 -13.66 16.60
N ILE A 215 6.95 -14.16 16.38
CA ILE A 215 5.88 -14.04 17.37
C ILE A 215 6.19 -14.87 18.65
N ARG A 216 6.87 -16.02 18.50
CA ARG A 216 7.34 -16.82 19.64
C ARG A 216 8.44 -16.09 20.41
N TRP A 217 9.37 -15.41 19.72
CA TRP A 217 10.41 -14.58 20.32
C TRP A 217 9.82 -13.40 21.10
N TYR A 218 8.88 -12.68 20.50
CA TYR A 218 8.17 -11.59 21.17
C TYR A 218 7.44 -12.08 22.43
N ALA A 219 6.67 -13.17 22.34
CA ALA A 219 5.91 -13.74 23.44
C ALA A 219 6.83 -14.21 24.59
N SER A 220 7.93 -14.89 24.26
CA SER A 220 8.94 -15.35 25.24
C SER A 220 9.53 -14.18 26.03
N ALA A 221 9.97 -13.14 25.34
CA ALA A 221 10.51 -11.94 25.98
C ALA A 221 9.46 -11.21 26.81
N PHE A 222 8.24 -11.09 26.30
CA PHE A 222 7.13 -10.41 26.95
C PHE A 222 6.72 -11.10 28.27
N LEU A 223 6.53 -12.41 28.26
CA LEU A 223 6.18 -13.22 29.44
C LEU A 223 7.24 -13.18 30.53
N LYS A 224 8.52 -13.10 30.15
CA LYS A 224 9.65 -12.99 31.07
C LYS A 224 9.93 -11.55 31.51
N ASN A 225 9.06 -10.60 31.13
CA ASN A 225 9.17 -9.17 31.47
C ASN A 225 10.52 -8.55 31.05
N LYS A 226 11.02 -8.93 29.87
CA LYS A 226 12.26 -8.45 29.30
C LYS A 226 12.04 -7.28 28.34
N TYR A 227 13.10 -6.52 28.11
CA TYR A 227 13.06 -5.29 27.33
C TYR A 227 14.04 -5.37 26.15
N THR A 228 13.67 -4.72 25.05
CA THR A 228 14.52 -4.50 23.89
C THR A 228 14.87 -3.02 23.79
N LEU A 229 16.13 -2.72 23.51
CA LEU A 229 16.60 -1.36 23.21
C LEU A 229 16.29 -1.01 21.76
N TYR A 230 15.61 0.10 21.52
CA TYR A 230 15.28 0.66 20.21
C TYR A 230 16.04 1.96 19.96
N PRO A 231 16.53 2.22 18.73
CA PRO A 231 16.98 3.55 18.34
C PRO A 231 15.74 4.45 18.15
N ARG A 232 15.88 5.78 18.31
CA ARG A 232 14.80 6.74 18.03
C ARG A 232 14.58 7.03 16.55
N VAL A 233 15.54 6.65 15.74
CA VAL A 233 15.52 6.75 14.27
C VAL A 233 15.96 5.40 13.73
N SER A 234 15.37 4.93 12.65
CA SER A 234 15.65 3.59 12.16
C SER A 234 17.03 3.50 11.52
N LEU A 235 17.83 2.52 11.95
CA LEU A 235 19.11 2.14 11.35
C LEU A 235 18.96 1.01 10.34
N VAL A 236 17.73 0.54 10.13
CA VAL A 236 17.42 -0.47 9.12
C VAL A 236 16.14 -0.10 8.37
N LYS A 237 16.05 -0.57 7.13
CA LYS A 237 14.85 -0.50 6.29
C LYS A 237 14.53 -1.91 5.79
N ASN A 238 13.33 -2.39 6.06
CA ASN A 238 12.83 -3.61 5.46
C ASN A 238 12.34 -3.31 4.05
N ILE A 239 12.91 -3.96 3.04
CA ILE A 239 12.55 -3.83 1.62
C ILE A 239 11.69 -4.99 1.11
N GLY A 240 11.45 -6.03 1.93
CA GLY A 240 10.67 -7.22 1.60
C GLY A 240 9.14 -7.06 1.72
N LEU A 241 8.66 -5.84 2.00
CA LEU A 241 7.23 -5.53 2.05
C LEU A 241 6.65 -5.15 0.67
N ASP A 242 7.36 -5.47 -0.40
CA ASP A 242 6.99 -5.25 -1.81
C ASP A 242 6.00 -6.30 -2.37
N GLY A 243 5.72 -7.34 -1.58
CA GLY A 243 4.85 -8.47 -1.95
C GLY A 243 5.61 -9.71 -2.43
N SER A 244 6.94 -9.69 -2.46
CA SER A 244 7.78 -10.86 -2.81
C SER A 244 7.98 -11.83 -1.64
N GLY A 245 7.68 -11.41 -0.40
CA GLY A 245 7.87 -12.19 0.82
C GLY A 245 6.60 -12.86 1.34
N THR A 246 6.74 -13.65 2.41
CA THR A 246 5.66 -14.42 3.07
C THR A 246 4.58 -13.53 3.72
N HIS A 247 4.88 -12.26 4.01
CA HIS A 247 4.00 -11.36 4.76
C HIS A 247 3.21 -10.35 3.90
N GLY A 248 3.22 -10.47 2.57
CA GLY A 248 2.43 -9.64 1.65
C GLY A 248 2.86 -8.17 1.56
N LYS A 249 2.06 -7.37 0.86
CA LYS A 249 2.32 -5.92 0.68
C LYS A 249 1.90 -5.14 1.93
N SER A 250 2.80 -4.34 2.50
CA SER A 250 2.46 -3.35 3.52
C SER A 250 2.06 -2.03 2.86
N ASN A 251 1.06 -1.35 3.44
CA ASN A 251 0.57 -0.06 2.96
C ASN A 251 1.50 1.14 3.29
N GLY A 252 2.80 0.92 3.45
CA GLY A 252 3.80 1.99 3.57
C GLY A 252 3.91 2.71 4.93
N ILE A 253 3.04 2.41 5.90
CA ILE A 253 3.05 3.09 7.21
C ILE A 253 4.23 2.67 8.10
N LEU A 254 4.83 1.52 7.84
CA LEU A 254 5.96 0.99 8.59
C LEU A 254 7.33 1.33 7.98
N PHE A 255 7.40 2.25 7.03
CA PHE A 255 8.65 2.67 6.41
C PHE A 255 9.22 3.94 7.07
N PRO A 256 10.07 3.82 8.09
CA PRO A 256 10.81 4.95 8.62
C PRO A 256 11.88 5.41 7.62
N SER A 257 12.27 6.68 7.73
CA SER A 257 13.48 7.15 7.06
C SER A 257 14.69 6.44 7.64
N LEU A 258 15.51 5.84 6.77
CA LEU A 258 16.78 5.24 7.16
C LEU A 258 17.77 6.34 7.52
N VAL A 259 18.47 6.18 8.64
CA VAL A 259 19.57 7.06 9.03
C VAL A 259 20.87 6.27 9.17
N ASP A 260 21.99 6.97 9.01
CA ASP A 260 23.30 6.32 9.08
C ASP A 260 23.75 6.06 10.51
N TYR A 261 23.40 6.91 11.49
CA TYR A 261 23.97 6.84 12.84
C TYR A 261 22.94 7.06 13.93
N CYS A 262 23.14 6.33 15.05
CA CYS A 262 22.45 6.52 16.32
C CYS A 262 23.45 6.33 17.46
N ARG A 263 23.49 7.28 18.38
CA ARG A 263 24.41 7.24 19.52
C ARG A 263 23.83 6.43 20.68
N VAL A 264 24.61 5.48 21.18
CA VAL A 264 24.23 4.69 22.36
C VAL A 264 24.79 5.33 23.63
N LYS A 265 23.92 5.51 24.62
CA LYS A 265 24.28 5.87 25.99
C LYS A 265 23.47 5.00 26.94
N ARG A 266 24.06 4.71 28.13
CA ARG A 266 23.31 3.99 29.17
C ARG A 266 22.12 4.84 29.63
N ILE A 267 20.94 4.27 29.58
CA ILE A 267 19.69 4.86 30.04
C ILE A 267 18.98 3.91 31.01
N PRO A 268 18.06 4.38 31.85
CA PRO A 268 17.25 3.51 32.70
C PRO A 268 16.47 2.49 31.87
N VAL A 269 16.53 1.21 32.27
CA VAL A 269 15.78 0.12 31.62
C VAL A 269 14.35 0.13 32.13
N VAL A 270 13.54 0.92 31.48
CA VAL A 270 12.12 1.10 31.79
C VAL A 270 11.30 1.18 30.51
N HIS A 271 10.09 0.64 30.55
CA HIS A 271 9.16 0.68 29.42
C HIS A 271 8.77 2.11 29.05
N ASN A 272 9.02 2.52 27.82
CA ASN A 272 8.72 3.87 27.38
C ASN A 272 7.23 4.03 27.01
N LYS A 273 6.41 4.40 27.98
CA LYS A 273 4.96 4.61 27.82
C LYS A 273 4.61 5.65 26.74
N LYS A 274 5.51 6.63 26.51
CA LYS A 274 5.31 7.66 25.47
C LYS A 274 5.43 7.05 24.07
N ALA A 275 6.47 6.24 23.86
CA ALA A 275 6.66 5.51 22.61
C ALA A 275 5.49 4.57 22.35
N VAL A 276 5.06 3.78 23.36
CA VAL A 276 3.88 2.90 23.25
C VAL A 276 2.63 3.65 22.80
N LYS A 277 2.35 4.81 23.42
CA LYS A 277 1.19 5.63 23.05
C LYS A 277 1.24 6.09 21.58
N LEU A 278 2.43 6.44 21.09
CA LEU A 278 2.62 6.87 19.70
C LEU A 278 2.54 5.70 18.73
N ILE A 279 3.13 4.55 19.04
CA ILE A 279 3.04 3.31 18.27
C ILE A 279 1.58 2.84 18.20
N LYS A 280 0.87 2.86 19.35
CA LYS A 280 -0.57 2.57 19.40
C LYS A 280 -1.36 3.50 18.46
N LYS A 281 -1.09 4.81 18.49
CA LYS A 281 -1.73 5.77 17.57
C LYS A 281 -1.42 5.43 16.12
N LEU A 282 -0.18 5.05 15.81
CA LEU A 282 0.25 4.64 14.47
C LEU A 282 -0.57 3.42 13.99
N TYR A 283 -0.62 2.35 14.77
CA TYR A 283 -1.37 1.13 14.43
C TYR A 283 -2.88 1.36 14.32
N VAL A 284 -3.47 2.12 15.25
CA VAL A 284 -4.91 2.46 15.19
C VAL A 284 -5.22 3.29 13.94
N THR A 285 -4.31 4.18 13.54
CA THR A 285 -4.47 4.97 12.31
C THR A 285 -4.34 4.08 11.08
N ASP A 286 -3.42 3.13 11.09
CA ASP A 286 -3.23 2.16 10.01
C ASP A 286 -4.40 1.18 9.90
N GLN A 287 -4.84 0.62 11.03
CA GLN A 287 -6.02 -0.25 11.06
C GLN A 287 -7.29 0.47 10.60
N LYS A 288 -7.45 1.76 10.95
CA LYS A 288 -8.55 2.58 10.44
C LYS A 288 -8.44 2.78 8.92
N LYS A 289 -7.24 3.04 8.40
CA LYS A 289 -7.00 3.09 6.95
C LYS A 289 -7.25 1.73 6.29
N HIS A 290 -6.78 0.65 6.90
CA HIS A 290 -6.99 -0.71 6.40
C HIS A 290 -8.45 -1.14 6.51
N PHE A 291 -9.12 -0.88 7.63
CA PHE A 291 -10.55 -1.13 7.82
C PHE A 291 -11.40 -0.29 6.86
N LEU A 292 -11.06 0.98 6.68
CA LEU A 292 -11.67 1.83 5.67
C LEU A 292 -11.39 1.30 4.24
N ASN A 293 -10.17 0.85 3.98
CA ASN A 293 -9.83 0.24 2.69
C ASN A 293 -10.48 -1.15 2.49
N THR A 294 -10.64 -1.94 3.56
CA THR A 294 -11.32 -3.26 3.51
C THR A 294 -12.84 -3.09 3.45
N ILE A 295 -13.40 -2.10 4.13
CA ILE A 295 -14.77 -1.66 3.90
C ILE A 295 -14.88 -1.16 2.46
N ARG A 296 -13.92 -0.41 1.97
CA ARG A 296 -13.82 0.04 0.58
C ARG A 296 -13.78 -1.11 -0.43
N SER A 297 -13.04 -2.17 -0.14
CA SER A 297 -12.92 -3.35 -1.02
C SER A 297 -13.96 -4.44 -0.76
N GLY A 298 -14.49 -4.56 0.45
CA GLY A 298 -15.35 -5.66 0.89
C GLY A 298 -16.85 -5.40 0.82
N PHE A 299 -17.29 -4.14 0.70
CA PHE A 299 -18.71 -3.85 0.43
C PHE A 299 -19.13 -4.14 -1.02
N GLY A 300 -18.17 -4.55 -1.86
CA GLY A 300 -18.47 -5.02 -3.23
C GLY A 300 -19.03 -6.44 -3.33
N SER A 301 -19.02 -7.29 -2.30
CA SER A 301 -19.41 -8.69 -2.52
C SER A 301 -20.12 -9.47 -1.42
N TYR A 302 -20.43 -8.93 -0.24
CA TYR A 302 -21.22 -9.72 0.74
C TYR A 302 -22.19 -8.90 1.62
N ASN A 303 -23.49 -9.04 1.29
CA ASN A 303 -24.63 -9.26 2.20
C ASN A 303 -25.21 -8.05 2.98
N ARG A 304 -26.18 -7.37 2.36
CA ARG A 304 -27.19 -6.54 3.05
C ARG A 304 -27.91 -7.24 4.24
N TYR A 305 -27.76 -8.54 4.39
CA TYR A 305 -28.39 -9.33 5.46
C TYR A 305 -27.54 -9.42 6.72
N ALA A 306 -26.20 -9.35 6.63
CA ALA A 306 -25.32 -9.42 7.80
C ALA A 306 -25.40 -8.18 8.71
N VAL A 307 -25.64 -7.00 8.15
CA VAL A 307 -25.80 -5.76 8.92
C VAL A 307 -27.12 -5.72 9.71
N LYS A 308 -28.15 -6.43 9.23
CA LYS A 308 -29.45 -6.52 9.95
C LYS A 308 -29.43 -7.48 11.14
N LEU A 309 -28.41 -8.32 11.27
CA LEU A 309 -28.25 -9.29 12.36
C LEU A 309 -27.37 -8.80 13.51
N LEU A 310 -26.78 -7.59 13.41
CA LEU A 310 -26.04 -7.00 14.52
C LEU A 310 -26.98 -6.40 15.57
N PRO A 311 -26.76 -6.68 16.87
CA PRO A 311 -27.58 -6.10 17.94
C PRO A 311 -27.56 -4.56 17.88
N PRO A 312 -28.69 -3.87 18.22
CA PRO A 312 -28.78 -2.40 18.16
C PRO A 312 -27.72 -1.65 18.96
N LEU A 313 -27.18 -2.26 20.02
CA LEU A 313 -26.11 -1.74 20.86
C LEU A 313 -24.75 -1.72 20.13
N LEU A 314 -24.47 -2.70 19.28
CA LEU A 314 -23.26 -2.72 18.44
C LEU A 314 -23.34 -1.71 17.30
N LEU A 315 -24.54 -1.52 16.73
CA LEU A 315 -24.80 -0.47 15.73
C LEU A 315 -24.71 0.94 16.32
N SER A 316 -25.14 1.15 17.55
CA SER A 316 -25.00 2.44 18.23
C SER A 316 -23.55 2.71 18.65
N GLY A 317 -22.81 1.69 19.08
CA GLY A 317 -21.37 1.75 19.36
C GLY A 317 -20.55 2.05 18.10
N LEU A 318 -20.84 1.39 16.98
CA LEU A 318 -20.24 1.71 15.69
C LEU A 318 -20.58 3.13 15.22
N ARG A 319 -21.84 3.57 15.36
CA ARG A 319 -22.27 4.95 15.06
C ARG A 319 -21.61 5.98 15.97
N TYR A 320 -21.36 5.64 17.24
CA TYR A 320 -20.67 6.52 18.19
C TYR A 320 -19.16 6.63 17.89
N ILE A 321 -18.52 5.53 17.50
CA ILE A 321 -17.11 5.50 17.08
C ILE A 321 -16.92 6.25 15.74
N LEU A 322 -17.89 6.14 14.82
CA LEU A 322 -17.90 6.84 13.54
C LEU A 322 -18.24 8.34 13.67
N LYS A 323 -18.90 8.76 14.78
CA LYS A 323 -19.28 10.17 15.02
C LYS A 323 -18.25 11.01 15.79
N ARG A 324 -17.15 10.42 16.31
CA ARG A 324 -16.09 11.25 16.89
C ARG A 324 -15.28 11.89 15.77
N PRO A 325 -15.15 13.23 15.72
CA PRO A 325 -14.29 13.88 14.75
C PRO A 325 -12.85 13.43 15.01
N VAL A 326 -12.28 12.70 14.06
CA VAL A 326 -10.84 12.54 13.97
C VAL A 326 -10.33 13.92 13.56
N ASN A 327 -9.48 14.54 14.37
CA ASN A 327 -8.85 15.80 14.01
C ASN A 327 -8.26 15.69 12.60
N ASN A 328 -8.86 16.42 11.69
CA ASN A 328 -8.53 16.57 10.29
C ASN A 328 -7.17 17.29 10.16
N VAL A 329 -6.09 16.57 9.99
CA VAL A 329 -4.78 17.18 9.67
C VAL A 329 -4.16 16.58 8.39
N VAL A 330 -4.71 15.50 7.83
CA VAL A 330 -4.16 14.86 6.61
C VAL A 330 -5.19 14.74 5.47
N GLU A 331 -6.48 14.76 5.76
CA GLU A 331 -7.53 14.72 4.71
C GLU A 331 -7.78 16.08 4.02
N ASN A 332 -7.28 17.18 4.57
CA ASN A 332 -7.44 18.53 4.02
C ASN A 332 -6.43 18.90 2.91
N LEU A 333 -5.59 17.98 2.46
CA LEU A 333 -4.53 18.31 1.49
C LEU A 333 -4.83 17.94 0.03
N MET A 334 -5.86 17.14 -0.25
CA MET A 334 -6.16 16.73 -1.63
C MET A 334 -7.11 17.69 -2.37
N TRP A 335 -8.07 18.30 -1.68
CA TRP A 335 -8.98 19.31 -2.23
C TRP A 335 -9.04 20.51 -1.30
N GLU A 336 -8.57 21.65 -1.78
CA GLU A 336 -8.43 22.87 -0.99
C GLU A 336 -9.22 24.01 -1.65
N GLY A 337 -9.67 24.95 -0.80
CA GLY A 337 -10.32 26.17 -1.23
C GLY A 337 -11.83 26.00 -1.52
N ASN A 338 -12.45 27.14 -1.77
CA ASN A 338 -13.77 27.33 -2.35
C ASN A 338 -13.67 28.62 -3.14
N PHE A 339 -13.40 28.50 -4.43
CA PHE A 339 -13.05 29.60 -5.30
C PHE A 339 -14.29 30.13 -6.03
N GLU A 340 -14.31 31.42 -6.32
CA GLU A 340 -15.44 32.04 -7.02
C GLU A 340 -15.37 31.84 -8.55
N SER A 341 -14.16 31.61 -9.08
CA SER A 341 -13.94 31.41 -10.52
C SER A 341 -12.87 30.38 -10.83
N TRP A 342 -12.97 29.79 -12.03
CA TRP A 342 -11.95 28.85 -12.53
C TRP A 342 -10.55 29.47 -12.63
N ASP A 343 -10.47 30.73 -13.10
CA ASP A 343 -9.19 31.41 -13.25
C ASP A 343 -8.55 31.72 -11.90
N GLU A 344 -9.35 32.06 -10.89
CA GLU A 344 -8.90 32.19 -9.52
C GLU A 344 -8.33 30.85 -9.03
N ALA A 345 -9.10 29.76 -9.07
CA ALA A 345 -8.65 28.44 -8.65
C ALA A 345 -7.36 28.02 -9.40
N LYS A 346 -7.29 28.27 -10.70
CA LYS A 346 -6.13 27.98 -11.55
C LYS A 346 -4.88 28.74 -11.10
N SER A 347 -5.01 29.95 -10.59
CA SER A 347 -3.88 30.75 -10.10
C SER A 347 -3.21 30.12 -8.86
N PHE A 348 -3.92 29.26 -8.11
CA PHE A 348 -3.41 28.51 -6.96
C PHE A 348 -2.85 27.14 -7.33
N THR A 349 -2.90 26.75 -8.60
CA THR A 349 -2.36 25.46 -9.05
C THR A 349 -0.86 25.57 -9.37
N ARG A 350 -0.12 24.48 -9.16
CA ARG A 350 1.32 24.38 -9.52
C ARG A 350 1.54 24.20 -11.02
N GLY A 351 0.46 24.13 -11.78
CA GLY A 351 0.47 23.78 -13.19
C GLY A 351 0.33 22.26 -13.42
N TYR A 352 0.05 21.95 -14.66
CA TYR A 352 -0.23 20.61 -15.16
C TYR A 352 0.76 20.35 -16.29
N ASP A 353 1.82 19.59 -16.01
CA ASP A 353 2.73 19.14 -17.08
C ASP A 353 2.06 17.99 -17.83
N GLN A 354 1.34 18.34 -18.88
CA GLN A 354 0.63 17.41 -19.74
C GLN A 354 1.53 16.36 -20.36
N GLN A 355 2.79 16.68 -20.61
CA GLN A 355 3.76 15.76 -21.20
C GLN A 355 4.15 14.66 -20.22
N VAL A 356 4.47 15.00 -18.97
CA VAL A 356 4.85 14.03 -17.93
C VAL A 356 3.70 13.07 -17.63
N ILE A 357 2.47 13.56 -17.61
CA ILE A 357 1.28 12.73 -17.37
C ILE A 357 1.07 11.78 -18.54
N LEU A 358 1.12 12.29 -19.78
CA LEU A 358 1.01 11.45 -20.97
C LEU A 358 2.05 10.33 -20.97
N GLU A 359 3.32 10.64 -20.67
CA GLU A 359 4.40 9.64 -20.65
C GLU A 359 4.15 8.54 -19.60
N LYS A 360 3.69 8.90 -18.40
CA LYS A 360 3.36 7.92 -17.35
C LYS A 360 2.16 7.04 -17.72
N VAL A 361 1.07 7.63 -18.18
CA VAL A 361 -0.13 6.89 -18.61
C VAL A 361 0.22 5.99 -19.79
N HIS A 362 0.94 6.52 -20.80
CA HIS A 362 1.38 5.77 -21.97
C HIS A 362 2.21 4.54 -21.60
N SER A 363 3.23 4.73 -20.75
CA SER A 363 4.10 3.63 -20.29
C SER A 363 3.31 2.55 -19.54
N SER A 364 2.40 2.96 -18.66
CA SER A 364 1.60 2.04 -17.84
C SER A 364 0.57 1.28 -18.67
N LEU A 365 -0.17 1.98 -19.54
CA LEU A 365 -1.19 1.35 -20.37
C LEU A 365 -0.59 0.47 -21.48
N LEU A 366 0.60 0.80 -21.98
CA LEU A 366 1.32 -0.04 -22.94
C LEU A 366 1.64 -1.43 -22.36
N LYS A 367 2.01 -1.49 -21.08
CA LYS A 367 2.20 -2.76 -20.35
C LYS A 367 0.91 -3.58 -20.28
N VAL A 368 -0.24 -2.92 -20.05
CA VAL A 368 -1.56 -3.60 -20.05
C VAL A 368 -1.90 -4.11 -21.46
N LYS A 369 -1.68 -3.29 -22.51
CA LYS A 369 -1.89 -3.69 -23.90
C LYS A 369 -1.06 -4.91 -24.29
N ASN A 370 0.19 -4.97 -23.86
CA ASN A 370 1.14 -6.05 -24.15
C ASN A 370 0.97 -7.30 -23.27
N GLY A 371 0.07 -7.26 -22.26
CA GLY A 371 -0.13 -8.35 -21.31
C GLY A 371 0.95 -8.45 -20.22
N GLU A 372 1.82 -7.45 -20.09
CA GLU A 372 2.85 -7.35 -19.05
C GLU A 372 2.28 -6.87 -17.70
N ALA A 373 1.10 -6.26 -17.72
CA ALA A 373 0.35 -5.84 -16.53
C ALA A 373 -1.13 -6.16 -16.69
N VAL A 374 -1.82 -6.34 -15.57
CA VAL A 374 -3.23 -6.77 -15.55
C VAL A 374 -4.18 -5.60 -15.77
N TYR A 375 -3.93 -4.48 -15.11
CA TYR A 375 -4.83 -3.31 -15.12
C TYR A 375 -4.08 -2.03 -14.78
N GLU A 376 -4.51 -0.93 -15.37
CA GLU A 376 -4.02 0.43 -15.12
C GLU A 376 -5.19 1.36 -14.79
N ARG A 377 -4.99 2.30 -13.85
CA ARG A 377 -5.86 3.44 -13.60
C ARG A 377 -5.02 4.62 -13.11
N ASP A 378 -5.19 5.78 -13.73
CA ASP A 378 -4.48 7.02 -13.39
C ASP A 378 -2.94 6.83 -13.36
N SER A 379 -2.39 6.14 -14.38
CA SER A 379 -0.98 5.74 -14.52
C SER A 379 -0.46 4.72 -13.49
N VAL A 380 -1.27 4.25 -12.55
CA VAL A 380 -0.91 3.25 -11.55
C VAL A 380 -1.28 1.84 -12.04
N LEU A 381 -0.34 0.90 -11.93
CA LEU A 381 -0.56 -0.51 -12.29
C LEU A 381 -1.13 -1.29 -11.11
N PHE A 382 -2.05 -2.22 -11.38
CA PHE A 382 -2.71 -3.08 -10.41
C PHE A 382 -2.66 -4.55 -10.83
N ASP A 383 -2.57 -5.45 -9.85
CA ASP A 383 -2.53 -6.91 -10.07
C ASP A 383 -3.92 -7.52 -10.35
N LYS A 384 -4.99 -6.75 -10.17
CA LYS A 384 -6.39 -7.16 -10.40
C LYS A 384 -7.17 -6.02 -11.04
N ILE A 385 -8.02 -6.36 -12.01
CA ILE A 385 -8.94 -5.39 -12.59
C ILE A 385 -10.00 -5.02 -11.54
N GLN A 386 -10.17 -3.74 -11.32
CA GLN A 386 -11.27 -3.18 -10.53
C GLN A 386 -12.32 -2.66 -11.50
N TYR A 387 -13.50 -3.26 -11.51
CA TYR A 387 -14.58 -2.87 -12.43
C TYR A 387 -15.54 -1.89 -11.79
N SER A 388 -15.95 -0.87 -12.55
CA SER A 388 -17.20 -0.14 -12.29
C SER A 388 -18.37 -1.01 -12.79
N TRP A 389 -18.82 -1.94 -11.94
CA TRP A 389 -19.93 -2.84 -12.29
C TRP A 389 -21.20 -2.10 -12.72
N PRO A 390 -21.58 -0.96 -12.09
CA PRO A 390 -22.72 -0.18 -12.57
C PRO A 390 -22.51 0.38 -13.99
N GLN A 391 -21.33 0.95 -14.30
CA GLN A 391 -21.00 1.44 -15.64
C GLN A 391 -21.08 0.29 -16.67
N LEU A 392 -20.48 -0.85 -16.35
CA LEU A 392 -20.53 -2.03 -17.21
C LEU A 392 -21.95 -2.52 -17.43
N ALA A 393 -22.81 -2.55 -16.40
CA ALA A 393 -24.20 -2.93 -16.52
C ALA A 393 -24.98 -1.97 -17.45
N CYS A 394 -24.72 -0.66 -17.36
CA CYS A 394 -25.31 0.33 -18.26
C CYS A 394 -24.88 0.07 -19.72
N LEU A 395 -23.60 -0.15 -19.98
CA LEU A 395 -23.07 -0.43 -21.32
C LEU A 395 -23.63 -1.74 -21.89
N GLN A 396 -23.77 -2.79 -21.09
CA GLN A 396 -24.40 -4.04 -21.49
C GLN A 396 -25.89 -3.85 -21.82
N ASN A 397 -26.62 -3.07 -21.02
CA ASN A 397 -28.01 -2.76 -21.31
C ASN A 397 -28.17 -2.00 -22.64
N ILE A 398 -27.28 -1.04 -22.92
CA ILE A 398 -27.27 -0.32 -24.20
C ILE A 398 -27.00 -1.28 -25.35
N ALA A 399 -26.06 -2.20 -25.24
CA ALA A 399 -25.79 -3.20 -26.27
C ALA A 399 -27.04 -4.08 -26.57
N LEU A 400 -27.73 -4.56 -25.53
CA LEU A 400 -28.93 -5.37 -25.64
C LEU A 400 -30.08 -4.61 -26.33
N GLU A 401 -30.29 -3.34 -25.96
CA GLU A 401 -31.34 -2.49 -26.57
C GLU A 401 -31.01 -2.10 -28.02
N ASN A 402 -29.75 -2.25 -28.46
CA ASN A 402 -29.30 -1.90 -29.81
C ASN A 402 -28.86 -3.14 -30.63
N ASN A 403 -29.58 -4.25 -30.51
CA ASN A 403 -29.35 -5.47 -31.27
C ASN A 403 -27.89 -5.94 -31.21
N ASN A 404 -27.37 -6.15 -29.98
CA ASN A 404 -26.02 -6.60 -29.76
C ASN A 404 -24.91 -5.68 -30.32
N THR A 405 -25.21 -4.39 -30.46
CA THR A 405 -24.29 -3.39 -31.00
C THR A 405 -24.00 -2.31 -29.94
N LEU A 406 -22.73 -2.01 -29.72
CA LEU A 406 -22.30 -0.98 -28.78
C LEU A 406 -21.28 -0.05 -29.43
N HIS A 407 -21.65 1.19 -29.68
CA HIS A 407 -20.75 2.24 -30.14
C HIS A 407 -20.73 3.37 -29.10
N VAL A 408 -19.58 3.62 -28.48
CA VAL A 408 -19.39 4.56 -27.37
C VAL A 408 -18.43 5.68 -27.76
N ILE A 409 -18.77 6.92 -27.42
CA ILE A 409 -17.80 8.01 -27.30
C ILE A 409 -17.42 8.13 -25.83
N ASP A 410 -16.13 8.02 -25.53
CA ASP A 410 -15.52 8.17 -24.22
C ASP A 410 -14.76 9.52 -24.18
N LEU A 411 -15.43 10.55 -23.65
CA LEU A 411 -14.85 11.89 -23.58
C LEU A 411 -13.90 12.00 -22.37
N GLY A 412 -12.67 12.41 -22.61
CA GLY A 412 -11.64 12.46 -21.57
C GLY A 412 -11.10 11.08 -21.20
N GLY A 413 -11.29 10.07 -22.06
CA GLY A 413 -10.92 8.67 -21.80
C GLY A 413 -9.42 8.38 -21.87
N SER A 414 -8.57 9.42 -21.86
CA SER A 414 -7.11 9.32 -21.87
C SER A 414 -6.59 8.48 -23.05
N LEU A 415 -5.84 7.42 -22.83
CA LEU A 415 -5.37 6.48 -23.88
C LEU A 415 -6.25 5.22 -23.99
N GLY A 416 -7.48 5.24 -23.41
CA GLY A 416 -8.44 4.14 -23.50
C GLY A 416 -8.42 3.21 -22.27
N SER A 417 -8.06 3.68 -21.08
CA SER A 417 -8.05 2.87 -19.85
C SER A 417 -9.38 2.15 -19.61
N SER A 418 -10.52 2.84 -19.80
CA SER A 418 -11.86 2.24 -19.66
C SER A 418 -12.14 1.17 -20.73
N TYR A 419 -11.65 1.34 -21.95
CA TYR A 419 -11.72 0.32 -23.00
C TYR A 419 -10.95 -0.93 -22.61
N PHE A 420 -9.68 -0.81 -22.24
CA PHE A 420 -8.84 -1.96 -21.86
C PHE A 420 -9.39 -2.67 -20.63
N GLN A 421 -10.00 -1.95 -19.69
CA GLN A 421 -10.67 -2.51 -18.52
C GLN A 421 -11.84 -3.42 -18.91
N ASN A 422 -12.66 -3.00 -19.87
CA ASN A 422 -13.99 -3.59 -20.11
C ASN A 422 -14.10 -4.39 -21.40
N ARG A 423 -13.17 -4.27 -22.37
CA ARG A 423 -13.29 -4.81 -23.75
C ARG A 423 -13.66 -6.29 -23.82
N HIS A 424 -13.18 -7.10 -22.89
CA HIS A 424 -13.41 -8.54 -22.91
C HIS A 424 -14.88 -8.93 -22.65
N PHE A 425 -15.67 -8.06 -22.02
CA PHE A 425 -17.12 -8.27 -21.85
C PHE A 425 -17.92 -8.02 -23.14
N PHE A 426 -17.31 -7.41 -24.13
CA PHE A 426 -17.96 -7.01 -25.39
C PHE A 426 -17.50 -7.84 -26.59
N ASN A 427 -16.67 -8.86 -26.38
CA ASN A 427 -16.15 -9.72 -27.46
C ASN A 427 -17.24 -10.51 -28.21
N SER A 428 -18.41 -10.73 -27.60
CA SER A 428 -19.53 -11.45 -28.18
C SER A 428 -20.57 -10.54 -28.90
N LEU A 429 -20.33 -9.24 -28.93
CA LEU A 429 -21.22 -8.31 -29.62
C LEU A 429 -21.03 -8.40 -31.14
N ASP A 430 -22.11 -8.21 -31.89
CA ASP A 430 -22.09 -8.20 -33.36
C ASP A 430 -21.31 -7.00 -33.91
N SER A 431 -21.32 -5.89 -33.17
CA SER A 431 -20.51 -4.71 -33.47
C SER A 431 -20.12 -3.99 -32.19
N PHE A 432 -18.82 -3.75 -32.01
CA PHE A 432 -18.29 -3.00 -30.88
C PHE A 432 -17.30 -1.94 -31.35
N LYS A 433 -17.54 -0.66 -30.99
CA LYS A 433 -16.65 0.47 -31.24
C LYS A 433 -16.55 1.36 -30.04
N TRP A 434 -15.33 1.74 -29.69
CA TRP A 434 -15.01 2.65 -28.61
C TRP A 434 -14.13 3.77 -29.15
N THR A 435 -14.63 5.00 -29.12
CA THR A 435 -13.91 6.16 -29.61
C THR A 435 -13.58 7.10 -28.46
N VAL A 436 -12.32 7.22 -28.15
CA VAL A 436 -11.81 8.19 -27.17
C VAL A 436 -11.71 9.56 -27.83
N VAL A 437 -12.30 10.55 -27.18
CA VAL A 437 -12.16 11.97 -27.58
C VAL A 437 -11.33 12.68 -26.52
N GLU A 438 -10.17 13.20 -26.92
CA GLU A 438 -9.17 13.74 -26.01
C GLU A 438 -8.37 14.89 -26.62
N GLN A 439 -7.49 15.48 -25.80
CA GLN A 439 -6.57 16.53 -26.22
C GLN A 439 -5.58 16.01 -27.28
N LYS A 440 -5.11 16.91 -28.14
CA LYS A 440 -4.33 16.58 -29.33
C LYS A 440 -3.18 15.60 -29.06
N HIS A 441 -2.37 15.83 -28.04
CA HIS A 441 -1.19 15.00 -27.73
C HIS A 441 -1.56 13.59 -27.24
N PHE A 442 -2.69 13.41 -26.54
CA PHE A 442 -3.23 12.08 -26.21
C PHE A 442 -3.77 11.37 -27.45
N VAL A 443 -4.51 12.08 -28.30
CA VAL A 443 -5.03 11.53 -29.57
C VAL A 443 -3.90 11.08 -30.49
N ASP A 444 -2.85 11.91 -30.63
CA ASP A 444 -1.67 11.57 -31.46
C ASP A 444 -0.95 10.29 -30.95
N ALA A 445 -0.79 10.17 -29.63
CA ALA A 445 -0.21 8.98 -29.01
C ALA A 445 -1.15 7.77 -29.10
N GLY A 446 -2.45 7.97 -28.87
CA GLY A 446 -3.49 6.94 -28.99
C GLY A 446 -3.54 6.32 -30.38
N LYS A 447 -3.59 7.15 -31.40
CA LYS A 447 -3.58 6.71 -32.82
C LYS A 447 -2.33 5.94 -33.18
N ARG A 448 -1.17 6.37 -32.68
CA ARG A 448 0.11 5.73 -32.98
C ARG A 448 0.26 4.37 -32.32
N ASP A 449 -0.11 4.26 -31.03
CA ASP A 449 0.32 3.13 -30.20
C ASP A 449 -0.84 2.24 -29.67
N PHE A 450 -2.09 2.73 -29.68
CA PHE A 450 -3.22 2.04 -29.05
C PHE A 450 -4.40 1.73 -29.98
N GLU A 451 -4.56 2.47 -31.08
CA GLU A 451 -5.68 2.28 -32.02
C GLU A 451 -5.72 0.85 -32.57
N ASP A 452 -6.94 0.30 -32.68
CA ASP A 452 -7.19 -1.02 -33.26
C ASP A 452 -8.57 -1.02 -33.98
N ALA A 453 -9.08 -2.20 -34.33
CA ALA A 453 -10.38 -2.33 -35.02
C ALA A 453 -11.57 -1.82 -34.21
N SER A 454 -11.48 -1.85 -32.86
CA SER A 454 -12.54 -1.48 -31.94
C SER A 454 -12.25 -0.17 -31.20
N LEU A 455 -10.98 0.16 -30.94
CA LEU A 455 -10.55 1.38 -30.25
C LEU A 455 -10.07 2.42 -31.26
N GLN A 456 -10.66 3.60 -31.25
CA GLN A 456 -10.31 4.74 -32.10
C GLN A 456 -10.10 6.01 -31.28
N PHE A 457 -9.42 7.01 -31.84
CA PHE A 457 -9.14 8.29 -31.19
C PHE A 457 -9.52 9.45 -32.10
N GLU A 458 -10.21 10.46 -31.55
CA GLU A 458 -10.66 11.64 -32.28
C GLU A 458 -10.39 12.93 -31.49
N TYR A 459 -10.16 14.03 -32.21
CA TYR A 459 -9.86 15.33 -31.60
C TYR A 459 -11.12 16.05 -31.08
N SER A 460 -12.30 15.67 -31.57
CA SER A 460 -13.57 16.23 -31.14
C SER A 460 -14.72 15.23 -31.29
N VAL A 461 -15.80 15.47 -30.53
CA VAL A 461 -17.03 14.69 -30.66
C VAL A 461 -17.63 14.87 -32.07
N GLU A 462 -17.52 16.06 -32.63
CA GLU A 462 -18.00 16.37 -33.98
C GLU A 462 -17.25 15.54 -35.04
N ASP A 463 -15.94 15.35 -34.89
CA ASP A 463 -15.16 14.55 -35.84
C ASP A 463 -15.51 13.06 -35.75
N ALA A 464 -15.77 12.58 -34.54
CA ALA A 464 -16.23 11.22 -34.31
C ALA A 464 -17.61 10.99 -34.97
N LEU A 465 -18.55 11.92 -34.74
CA LEU A 465 -19.92 11.84 -35.30
C LEU A 465 -20.00 11.93 -36.84
N LYS A 466 -19.01 12.56 -37.50
CA LYS A 466 -18.91 12.54 -38.97
C LYS A 466 -18.58 11.15 -39.53
N LYS A 467 -17.87 10.32 -38.72
CA LYS A 467 -17.36 9.01 -39.16
C LYS A 467 -18.33 7.86 -38.87
N ASN A 468 -18.98 7.91 -37.70
CA ASN A 468 -19.83 6.83 -37.21
C ASN A 468 -21.07 7.37 -36.48
N ARG A 469 -22.11 6.52 -36.37
CA ARG A 469 -23.20 6.71 -35.40
C ARG A 469 -22.78 6.07 -34.07
N PHE A 470 -23.06 6.78 -32.98
CA PHE A 470 -22.81 6.32 -31.62
C PHE A 470 -24.10 6.26 -30.81
N HIS A 471 -24.21 5.26 -29.94
CA HIS A 471 -25.35 5.07 -29.07
C HIS A 471 -25.18 5.86 -27.77
N CYS A 472 -23.97 5.89 -27.24
CA CYS A 472 -23.66 6.38 -25.88
C CYS A 472 -22.56 7.41 -25.87
N LEU A 473 -22.78 8.47 -25.09
CA LEU A 473 -21.71 9.36 -24.59
C LEU A 473 -21.37 8.96 -23.15
N LEU A 474 -20.15 8.53 -22.93
CA LEU A 474 -19.59 8.26 -21.62
C LEU A 474 -18.75 9.46 -21.14
N LEU A 475 -19.08 9.96 -19.96
CA LEU A 475 -18.44 11.06 -19.25
C LEU A 475 -17.96 10.54 -17.90
N SER A 476 -16.82 9.82 -17.91
CA SER A 476 -16.25 9.23 -16.72
C SER A 476 -15.12 10.11 -16.19
N ASN A 477 -15.26 10.62 -14.96
CA ASN A 477 -14.25 11.45 -14.29
C ASN A 477 -13.78 12.68 -15.09
N VAL A 478 -14.67 13.35 -15.83
CA VAL A 478 -14.27 14.45 -16.74
C VAL A 478 -14.95 15.78 -16.42
N LEU A 479 -16.25 15.78 -16.08
CA LEU A 479 -17.04 17.01 -15.94
C LEU A 479 -16.47 17.97 -14.90
N GLN A 480 -15.94 17.45 -13.80
CA GLN A 480 -15.38 18.25 -12.70
C GLN A 480 -14.08 18.97 -13.07
N TYR A 481 -13.47 18.66 -14.20
CA TYR A 481 -12.23 19.28 -14.68
C TYR A 481 -12.42 20.22 -15.86
N LEU A 482 -13.66 20.50 -16.21
CA LEU A 482 -13.97 21.45 -17.28
C LEU A 482 -14.15 22.88 -16.72
N PRO A 483 -13.58 23.90 -17.36
CA PRO A 483 -13.72 25.30 -16.90
C PRO A 483 -15.18 25.76 -16.84
N GLU A 484 -15.97 25.44 -17.86
CA GLU A 484 -17.37 25.81 -17.99
C GLU A 484 -18.27 24.57 -18.19
N PRO A 485 -18.48 23.76 -17.13
CA PRO A 485 -19.12 22.45 -17.26
C PRO A 485 -20.55 22.54 -17.81
N PHE A 486 -21.33 23.56 -17.45
CA PHE A 486 -22.71 23.72 -17.91
C PHE A 486 -22.83 24.10 -19.39
N THR A 487 -21.87 24.84 -19.92
CA THR A 487 -21.75 25.12 -21.35
C THR A 487 -21.48 23.82 -22.12
N TRP A 488 -20.57 22.99 -21.61
CA TRP A 488 -20.28 21.68 -22.17
C TRP A 488 -21.46 20.74 -22.08
N ILE A 489 -22.18 20.67 -20.97
CA ILE A 489 -23.39 19.84 -20.82
C ILE A 489 -24.46 20.25 -21.84
N SER A 490 -24.66 21.54 -22.03
CA SER A 490 -25.60 22.04 -23.04
C SER A 490 -25.22 21.59 -24.45
N LYS A 491 -23.92 21.62 -24.76
CA LYS A 491 -23.35 21.12 -26.01
C LYS A 491 -23.54 19.59 -26.15
N PHE A 492 -23.26 18.81 -25.11
CA PHE A 492 -23.45 17.36 -25.10
C PHE A 492 -24.93 16.99 -25.33
N CYS A 493 -25.87 17.70 -24.72
CA CYS A 493 -27.27 17.54 -24.96
C CYS A 493 -27.65 17.86 -26.42
N SER A 494 -26.92 18.73 -27.14
CA SER A 494 -27.19 19.05 -28.54
C SER A 494 -26.82 17.96 -29.54
N TYR A 495 -25.84 17.08 -29.18
CA TYR A 495 -25.41 15.96 -30.01
C TYR A 495 -26.44 14.82 -30.11
N ASN A 496 -27.41 14.81 -29.23
CA ASN A 496 -28.61 13.96 -29.34
C ASN A 496 -28.31 12.45 -29.28
N PHE A 497 -27.36 12.03 -28.42
CA PHE A 497 -27.11 10.61 -28.15
C PHE A 497 -28.35 9.91 -27.60
N ASP A 498 -28.47 8.61 -27.87
CA ASP A 498 -29.59 7.81 -27.34
C ASP A 498 -29.41 7.57 -25.84
N TYR A 499 -28.15 7.51 -25.36
CA TYR A 499 -27.79 7.33 -23.96
C TYR A 499 -26.61 8.23 -23.53
N VAL A 500 -26.65 8.67 -22.27
CA VAL A 500 -25.53 9.35 -21.61
C VAL A 500 -25.24 8.64 -20.29
N ILE A 501 -23.98 8.31 -20.05
CA ILE A 501 -23.52 7.78 -18.77
C ILE A 501 -22.57 8.82 -18.16
N LEU A 502 -22.96 9.34 -17.00
CA LEU A 502 -22.04 10.05 -16.12
C LEU A 502 -21.48 9.03 -15.14
N ASP A 503 -20.17 8.93 -14.98
CA ASP A 503 -19.55 8.04 -14.02
C ASP A 503 -18.47 8.81 -13.26
N HIS A 504 -18.26 8.48 -12.00
CA HIS A 504 -17.26 9.11 -11.15
C HIS A 504 -17.33 10.66 -11.16
N THR A 505 -18.54 11.19 -11.02
CA THR A 505 -18.79 12.64 -11.00
C THR A 505 -18.75 13.17 -9.57
N GLY A 506 -17.93 14.21 -9.32
CA GLY A 506 -17.79 14.85 -8.02
C GLY A 506 -19.03 15.67 -7.64
N LEU A 507 -19.65 15.35 -6.52
CA LEU A 507 -20.88 15.98 -6.02
C LEU A 507 -20.70 16.52 -4.60
N THR A 508 -21.54 17.49 -4.23
CA THR A 508 -21.63 18.02 -2.87
C THR A 508 -23.06 17.98 -2.35
N SER A 509 -23.19 17.88 -1.03
CA SER A 509 -24.48 18.02 -0.34
C SER A 509 -24.97 19.48 -0.20
N GLU A 510 -24.12 20.44 -0.54
CA GLU A 510 -24.46 21.87 -0.48
C GLU A 510 -25.43 22.28 -1.59
N GLN A 511 -26.12 23.41 -1.37
CA GLN A 511 -27.05 23.96 -2.36
C GLN A 511 -26.32 24.50 -3.60
N ASN A 512 -25.09 24.98 -3.45
CA ASN A 512 -24.27 25.55 -4.52
C ASN A 512 -23.13 24.59 -4.89
N ASN A 513 -22.67 24.67 -6.14
CA ASN A 513 -21.46 23.98 -6.58
C ASN A 513 -20.24 24.55 -5.83
N ILE A 514 -19.26 23.71 -5.56
CA ILE A 514 -18.01 24.08 -4.89
C ILE A 514 -16.86 23.90 -5.89
N LEU A 515 -16.06 24.94 -6.08
CA LEU A 515 -14.83 24.88 -6.88
C LEU A 515 -13.62 24.81 -5.96
N THR A 516 -12.83 23.76 -6.10
CA THR A 516 -11.63 23.51 -5.30
C THR A 516 -10.39 23.43 -6.17
N VAL A 517 -9.22 23.35 -5.56
CA VAL A 517 -7.98 22.89 -6.19
C VAL A 517 -7.70 21.48 -5.68
N GLN A 518 -7.61 20.52 -6.59
CA GLN A 518 -7.15 19.18 -6.29
C GLN A 518 -5.62 19.13 -6.35
N ASN A 519 -4.99 18.69 -5.26
CA ASN A 519 -3.56 18.39 -5.19
C ASN A 519 -3.36 16.88 -5.39
N VAL A 520 -2.70 16.48 -6.45
CA VAL A 520 -2.37 15.07 -6.71
C VAL A 520 -1.20 14.66 -5.82
N PRO A 521 -1.25 13.48 -5.15
CA PRO A 521 -0.10 12.97 -4.42
C PRO A 521 1.14 12.86 -5.32
N VAL A 522 2.29 13.35 -4.83
CA VAL A 522 3.55 13.38 -5.60
C VAL A 522 4.05 12.00 -6.01
N GLU A 523 3.60 10.95 -5.32
CA GLU A 523 3.86 9.55 -5.66
C GLU A 523 3.20 9.13 -6.98
N ILE A 524 2.09 9.79 -7.35
CA ILE A 524 1.41 9.58 -8.63
C ILE A 524 2.07 10.49 -9.67
N TYR A 525 1.93 11.81 -9.52
CA TYR A 525 2.68 12.86 -10.23
C TYR A 525 2.49 14.21 -9.55
N ASP A 526 3.48 15.10 -9.64
CA ASP A 526 3.40 16.43 -9.04
C ASP A 526 2.55 17.36 -9.92
N ALA A 527 1.26 17.40 -9.64
CA ALA A 527 0.31 18.28 -10.31
C ALA A 527 -0.79 18.76 -9.37
N SER A 528 -1.36 19.89 -9.69
CA SER A 528 -2.60 20.37 -9.08
C SER A 528 -3.44 21.10 -10.13
N TYR A 529 -4.76 20.97 -10.02
CA TYR A 529 -5.71 21.56 -10.98
C TYR A 529 -7.05 21.87 -10.31
N PRO A 530 -7.83 22.81 -10.87
CA PRO A 530 -9.17 23.10 -10.38
C PRO A 530 -10.10 21.89 -10.54
N CYS A 531 -10.98 21.70 -9.55
CA CYS A 531 -11.92 20.57 -9.52
C CYS A 531 -13.26 21.02 -8.93
N TRP A 532 -14.34 20.81 -9.69
CA TRP A 532 -15.71 21.08 -9.26
C TRP A 532 -16.28 19.94 -8.43
N PHE A 533 -17.07 20.29 -7.42
CA PHE A 533 -18.05 19.42 -6.78
C PHE A 533 -19.43 20.04 -7.01
N PHE A 534 -20.29 19.32 -7.74
CA PHE A 534 -21.57 19.84 -8.19
C PHE A 534 -22.70 19.55 -7.21
N ASN A 535 -23.67 20.45 -7.13
CA ASN A 535 -24.97 20.10 -6.59
C ASN A 535 -25.66 19.11 -7.55
N GLU A 536 -26.16 17.99 -7.00
CA GLU A 536 -26.73 16.90 -7.82
C GLU A 536 -27.91 17.37 -8.69
N SER A 537 -28.79 18.20 -8.13
CA SER A 537 -29.96 18.70 -8.86
C SER A 537 -29.57 19.69 -9.98
N GLU A 538 -28.56 20.51 -9.76
CA GLU A 538 -28.07 21.47 -10.75
C GLU A 538 -27.40 20.81 -11.93
N ILE A 539 -26.50 19.82 -11.69
CA ILE A 539 -25.79 19.13 -12.77
C ILE A 539 -26.72 18.29 -13.63
N LEU A 540 -27.79 17.70 -13.05
CA LEU A 540 -28.74 16.89 -13.79
C LEU A 540 -29.80 17.71 -14.54
N LYS A 541 -30.13 18.92 -14.09
CA LYS A 541 -31.19 19.74 -14.64
C LYS A 541 -31.14 19.92 -16.17
N PRO A 542 -30.00 20.23 -16.81
CA PRO A 542 -29.93 20.35 -18.27
C PRO A 542 -30.15 19.01 -18.98
N PHE A 543 -29.63 17.91 -18.46
CA PHE A 543 -29.84 16.58 -19.02
C PHE A 543 -31.29 16.16 -18.95
N LEU A 544 -31.96 16.40 -17.81
CA LEU A 544 -33.35 15.99 -17.58
C LEU A 544 -34.36 16.72 -18.48
N GLN A 545 -33.97 17.75 -19.21
CA GLN A 545 -34.81 18.34 -20.25
C GLN A 545 -34.99 17.40 -21.45
N LYS A 546 -33.96 16.61 -21.80
CA LYS A 546 -33.92 15.74 -22.98
C LYS A 546 -33.87 14.24 -22.67
N TYR A 547 -33.50 13.89 -21.44
CA TYR A 547 -33.28 12.51 -21.04
C TYR A 547 -34.15 12.14 -19.83
N TYR A 548 -34.45 10.85 -19.69
CA TYR A 548 -34.94 10.25 -18.45
C TYR A 548 -33.77 9.76 -17.65
N LEU A 549 -33.78 9.94 -16.32
CA LEU A 549 -32.88 9.26 -15.42
C LEU A 549 -33.38 7.82 -15.26
N VAL A 550 -32.61 6.86 -15.79
CA VAL A 550 -32.91 5.43 -15.71
C VAL A 550 -32.44 4.86 -14.37
N ALA A 551 -31.25 5.21 -13.98
CA ALA A 551 -30.64 4.79 -12.71
C ALA A 551 -29.56 5.78 -12.26
N ASP A 552 -29.33 5.81 -10.94
CA ASP A 552 -28.18 6.42 -10.33
C ASP A 552 -27.43 5.39 -9.46
N PHE A 553 -26.13 5.57 -9.27
CA PHE A 553 -25.31 4.62 -8.54
C PHE A 553 -24.14 5.33 -7.85
N ASN A 554 -23.77 4.82 -6.66
CA ASN A 554 -22.60 5.31 -5.97
C ASN A 554 -21.33 4.85 -6.68
N ASP A 555 -20.32 5.71 -6.68
CA ASP A 555 -19.00 5.34 -7.18
C ASP A 555 -18.41 4.15 -6.42
N SER A 556 -17.70 3.28 -7.16
CA SER A 556 -17.11 2.05 -6.62
C SER A 556 -15.67 2.26 -6.11
N PHE A 557 -15.06 3.42 -6.37
CA PHE A 557 -13.62 3.64 -6.18
C PHE A 557 -13.28 4.70 -5.13
N THR A 558 -14.20 5.62 -4.84
CA THR A 558 -13.95 6.76 -3.94
C THR A 558 -14.89 6.78 -2.76
N ASN A 559 -14.46 7.48 -1.72
CA ASN A 559 -15.29 7.71 -0.54
C ASN A 559 -15.67 9.17 -0.41
N PRO A 560 -16.75 9.45 0.34
CA PRO A 560 -17.08 10.81 0.75
C PRO A 560 -15.91 11.49 1.46
N ILE A 561 -15.69 12.74 1.14
CA ILE A 561 -14.63 13.60 1.69
C ILE A 561 -15.23 14.83 2.35
N LYS A 562 -14.42 15.58 3.10
CA LYS A 562 -14.79 16.90 3.62
C LYS A 562 -14.14 17.99 2.77
N LEU A 563 -14.95 18.92 2.27
CA LEU A 563 -14.57 20.07 1.46
C LEU A 563 -14.79 21.33 2.31
N ASN A 564 -13.79 21.82 3.06
CA ASN A 564 -13.91 23.03 3.89
C ASN A 564 -15.20 23.12 4.72
N GLY A 565 -15.65 21.97 5.27
CA GLY A 565 -16.88 21.90 6.09
C GLY A 565 -18.10 21.31 5.37
N ALA A 566 -18.11 21.27 4.06
CA ALA A 566 -19.12 20.58 3.24
C ALA A 566 -18.78 19.10 3.02
N ASP A 567 -19.77 18.30 2.62
CA ASP A 567 -19.56 16.91 2.20
C ASP A 567 -19.40 16.84 0.68
N GLY A 568 -18.29 16.22 0.23
CA GLY A 568 -18.06 15.84 -1.16
C GLY A 568 -18.17 14.31 -1.34
N TYR A 569 -18.77 13.85 -2.43
CA TYR A 569 -18.92 12.44 -2.75
C TYR A 569 -18.97 12.23 -4.27
N TRP A 570 -18.84 10.99 -4.74
CA TRP A 570 -18.90 10.67 -6.17
C TRP A 570 -20.06 9.73 -6.48
N LYS A 571 -20.68 9.99 -7.63
CA LYS A 571 -21.85 9.24 -8.09
C LYS A 571 -21.85 9.12 -9.61
N GLY A 572 -22.57 8.13 -10.12
CA GLY A 572 -22.84 7.98 -11.54
C GLY A 572 -24.33 8.03 -11.84
N PHE A 573 -24.66 8.34 -13.10
CA PHE A 573 -26.04 8.48 -13.60
C PHE A 573 -26.14 7.84 -14.98
N TYR A 574 -27.17 7.05 -15.17
CA TYR A 574 -27.52 6.46 -16.46
C TYR A 574 -28.78 7.16 -17.03
N LEU A 575 -28.60 7.78 -18.14
CA LEU A 575 -29.61 8.64 -18.80
C LEU A 575 -29.96 8.07 -20.15
N LYS A 576 -31.29 7.97 -20.47
CA LYS A 576 -31.83 7.54 -21.75
C LYS A 576 -32.64 8.67 -22.35
N LYS A 577 -32.49 8.91 -23.67
CA LYS A 577 -33.20 9.93 -24.41
C LYS A 577 -34.73 9.73 -24.32
N LYS A 578 -35.47 10.84 -24.18
CA LYS A 578 -36.94 10.87 -24.17
C LYS A 578 -37.55 10.48 -25.51
#